data_634287383e32df38d535f925dd366f16
#
_entry.id   634287383e32df38d535f925dd366f16
#
_cell.length_a   1.000
_cell.length_b   1.000
_cell.length_c   1.000
_cell.angle_alpha   90.00
_cell.angle_beta   90.00
_cell.angle_gamma   90.00
#
_symmetry.space_group_name_H-M   'P 1'
#
loop_
_entity.id
_entity.type
_entity.pdbx_description
1 polymer ?
#
loop_
_entity_poly.entity_id
_entity_poly.type
_entity_poly.pdbx_seq_one_letter_code
_entity_poly.pdbx_strand_id
1 'polypeptide(L)'
;MKKNNAYLRRKGSDKPMTLADRLNRIITEQEITKRNFAATLGISENYVYLLTGNAKKRPDHIAPSLAKLIALEFGYDAEWIRNGEQAE
;
A
#
# COMPACT_ATOMS: atom_id res chain seq x y z
N MET A 1 16.08 -3.76 -17.87
CA MET A 1 15.79 -3.63 -17.74
C MET A 1 15.66 -3.47 -17.51
N LYS A 2 15.51 -3.70 -17.47
CA LYS A 2 15.05 -3.66 -17.11
C LYS A 2 14.72 -3.87 -16.80
N LYS A 3 14.51 -4.13 -16.68
CA LYS A 3 13.85 -4.39 -16.30
C LYS A 3 13.34 -4.68 -16.12
N ASN A 4 13.23 -4.96 -16.11
CA ASN A 4 12.39 -5.23 -15.95
C ASN A 4 11.98 -5.51 -15.77
N ASN A 5 11.90 -5.76 -15.68
CA ASN A 5 11.20 -6.09 -15.52
C ASN A 5 10.77 -6.56 -15.40
N ALA A 6 10.74 -6.61 -15.53
CA ALA A 6 10.15 -7.14 -15.44
C ALA A 6 10.12 -7.67 -15.18
N TYR A 7 10.23 -7.99 -15.18
CA TYR A 7 10.00 -8.48 -14.93
C TYR A 7 10.01 -8.94 -14.50
N LEU A 8 10.03 -8.84 -14.32
CA LEU A 8 9.75 -9.14 -13.87
C LEU A 8 9.25 -9.59 -13.49
N ARG A 9 8.74 -9.65 -13.40
CA ARG A 9 8.06 -9.97 -13.20
C ARG A 9 7.57 -10.65 -12.98
N ARG A 10 7.26 -11.19 -12.92
CA ARG A 10 6.71 -11.77 -12.77
C ARG A 10 6.43 -12.60 -12.46
N LYS A 11 6.60 -13.10 -12.42
CA LYS A 11 6.36 -13.92 -12.15
C LYS A 11 6.02 -14.37 -11.20
N GLY A 12 6.38 -14.51 -10.98
CA GLY A 12 6.05 -15.07 -10.03
C GLY A 12 5.18 -14.82 -9.14
N SER A 13 5.01 -13.96 -9.06
CA SER A 13 4.16 -13.82 -8.17
C SER A 13 2.90 -13.91 -8.64
N ASP A 14 2.44 -14.96 -8.57
CA ASP A 14 1.16 -15.18 -8.87
C ASP A 14 0.25 -14.70 -7.84
N LYS A 15 0.74 -14.33 -6.70
CA LYS A 15 -0.11 -13.85 -5.66
C LYS A 15 -0.37 -12.41 -5.83
N PRO A 16 -1.61 -11.95 -5.67
CA PRO A 16 -1.90 -10.52 -5.73
C PRO A 16 -1.26 -9.83 -4.54
N MET A 17 -0.99 -8.57 -4.65
CA MET A 17 -0.45 -7.78 -3.57
C MET A 17 -1.46 -7.68 -2.46
N THR A 18 -0.98 -7.82 -1.23
CA THR A 18 -1.85 -7.61 -0.07
C THR A 18 -1.99 -6.11 0.18
N LEU A 19 -2.87 -5.76 1.08
CA LEU A 19 -2.99 -4.36 1.50
C LEU A 19 -1.64 -3.88 2.04
N ALA A 20 -0.97 -4.71 2.85
CA ALA A 20 0.33 -4.32 3.39
C ALA A 20 1.33 -4.04 2.26
N ASP A 21 1.32 -4.86 1.24
CA ASP A 21 2.22 -4.67 0.10
C ASP A 21 1.93 -3.36 -0.60
N ARG A 22 0.66 -3.05 -0.81
CA ARG A 22 0.28 -1.83 -1.50
C ARG A 22 0.67 -0.60 -0.69
N LEU A 23 0.44 -0.63 0.61
CA LEU A 23 0.80 0.51 1.45
C LEU A 23 2.31 0.68 1.54
N ASN A 24 3.03 -0.43 1.63
CA ASN A 24 4.49 -0.35 1.64
C ASN A 24 5.02 0.18 0.32
N ARG A 25 4.38 -0.16 -0.77
CA ARG A 25 4.77 0.37 -2.08
C ARG A 25 4.59 1.88 -2.13
N ILE A 26 3.47 2.38 -1.61
CA ILE A 26 3.24 3.82 -1.59
C ILE A 26 4.32 4.51 -0.77
N ILE A 27 4.60 3.99 0.41
CA ILE A 27 5.59 4.59 1.30
C ILE A 27 6.96 4.61 0.63
N THR A 28 7.32 3.51 -0.03
CA THR A 28 8.60 3.42 -0.72
C THR A 28 8.67 4.38 -1.89
N GLU A 29 7.62 4.41 -2.69
CA GLU A 29 7.62 5.28 -3.88
C GLU A 29 7.62 6.75 -3.51
N GLN A 30 6.99 7.11 -2.40
CA GLN A 30 6.97 8.48 -1.95
C GLN A 30 8.23 8.85 -1.17
N GLU A 31 9.06 7.85 -0.89
CA GLU A 31 10.32 8.07 -0.18
C GLU A 31 10.11 8.74 1.17
N ILE A 32 9.12 8.26 1.90
CA ILE A 32 8.81 8.79 3.22
C ILE A 32 8.89 7.66 4.23
N THR A 33 8.86 8.03 5.49
CA THR A 33 8.86 7.04 6.57
C THR A 33 7.43 6.68 6.91
N LYS A 34 7.27 5.56 7.61
CA LYS A 34 5.95 5.19 8.11
C LYS A 34 5.42 6.24 9.07
N ARG A 35 6.32 6.86 9.82
CA ARG A 35 5.95 7.92 10.73
C ARG A 35 5.34 9.11 9.98
N ASN A 36 6.00 9.53 8.90
CA ASN A 36 5.50 10.64 8.11
C ASN A 36 4.21 10.28 7.40
N PHE A 37 4.10 9.04 6.96
CA PHE A 37 2.88 8.55 6.35
C PHE A 37 1.72 8.68 7.34
N ALA A 38 1.93 8.22 8.57
CA ALA A 38 0.92 8.32 9.61
C ALA A 38 0.55 9.77 9.90
N ALA A 39 1.57 10.61 10.02
CA ALA A 39 1.33 12.02 10.35
C ALA A 39 0.52 12.72 9.26
N THR A 40 0.84 12.45 8.02
CA THR A 40 0.12 13.06 6.89
C THR A 40 -1.35 12.65 6.90
N LEU A 41 -1.62 11.42 7.27
CA LEU A 41 -2.98 10.90 7.25
C LEU A 41 -3.74 11.12 8.55
N GLY A 42 -3.05 11.59 9.57
CA GLY A 42 -3.70 11.80 10.86
C GLY A 42 -4.05 10.51 11.60
N ILE A 43 -3.28 9.46 11.38
CA ILE A 43 -3.50 8.19 12.05
C ILE A 43 -2.26 7.88 12.89
N SER A 44 -2.38 6.90 13.78
CA SER A 44 -1.26 6.59 14.64
C SER A 44 -0.19 5.83 13.89
N GLU A 45 1.04 6.01 14.31
CA GLU A 45 2.16 5.30 13.73
C GLU A 45 2.01 3.81 13.99
N ASN A 46 1.51 3.44 15.18
CA ASN A 46 1.26 2.03 15.48
C ASN A 46 0.30 1.39 14.51
N TYR A 47 -0.73 2.12 14.11
CA TYR A 47 -1.69 1.59 13.16
C TYR A 47 -1.02 1.34 11.81
N VAL A 48 -0.13 2.25 11.40
CA VAL A 48 0.60 2.07 10.15
C VAL A 48 1.48 0.82 10.24
N TYR A 49 2.17 0.62 11.36
CA TYR A 49 2.98 -0.57 11.52
C TYR A 49 2.13 -1.83 11.50
N LEU A 50 0.94 -1.77 12.07
CA LEU A 50 0.03 -2.89 12.04
C LEU A 50 -0.40 -3.21 10.62
N LEU A 51 -0.74 -2.18 9.85
CA LEU A 51 -1.21 -2.36 8.47
C LEU A 51 -0.13 -2.86 7.53
N THR A 52 1.11 -2.48 7.78
CA THR A 52 2.19 -2.76 6.84
C THR A 52 3.14 -3.86 7.28
N GLY A 53 2.90 -4.43 8.47
CA GLY A 53 3.81 -5.42 9.01
C GLY A 53 3.48 -6.83 8.55
N ASN A 54 4.11 -7.79 9.20
CA ASN A 54 3.96 -9.18 8.86
C ASN A 54 3.19 -9.97 9.88
N ALA A 55 2.46 -9.31 10.75
CA ALA A 55 1.71 -10.00 11.78
C ALA A 55 0.67 -10.89 11.15
N LYS A 56 0.47 -12.05 11.72
CA LYS A 56 -0.49 -12.97 11.19
C LYS A 56 -1.88 -12.41 11.18
N LYS A 57 -2.21 -11.61 12.14
CA LYS A 57 -3.56 -11.08 12.23
C LYS A 57 -3.66 -9.62 11.84
N ARG A 58 -2.81 -9.21 10.94
CA ARG A 58 -2.90 -7.83 10.51
C ARG A 58 -4.18 -7.63 9.72
N PRO A 59 -4.72 -6.41 9.71
CA PRO A 59 -5.91 -6.12 8.92
C PRO A 59 -5.62 -6.23 7.43
N ASP A 60 -6.60 -6.68 6.68
CA ASP A 60 -6.45 -6.71 5.24
C ASP A 60 -7.42 -5.73 4.57
N HIS A 61 -8.06 -4.89 5.36
CA HIS A 61 -8.96 -3.86 4.85
C HIS A 61 -8.69 -2.56 5.58
N ILE A 62 -8.99 -1.47 4.92
CA ILE A 62 -9.00 -0.16 5.58
C ILE A 62 -10.33 0.49 5.23
N ALA A 63 -10.70 1.48 6.02
CA ALA A 63 -11.94 2.20 5.77
C ALA A 63 -11.87 2.90 4.42
N PRO A 64 -12.98 2.96 3.70
CA PRO A 64 -12.99 3.69 2.42
C PRO A 64 -12.53 5.14 2.56
N SER A 65 -12.86 5.76 3.68
CA SER A 65 -12.42 7.15 3.88
C SER A 65 -10.91 7.26 3.99
N LEU A 66 -10.25 6.28 4.62
CA LEU A 66 -8.81 6.31 4.71
C LEU A 66 -8.18 6.08 3.34
N ALA A 67 -8.72 5.14 2.56
CA ALA A 67 -8.21 4.91 1.22
C ALA A 67 -8.33 6.18 0.37
N LYS A 68 -9.44 6.87 0.49
CA LYS A 68 -9.67 8.10 -0.23
C LYS A 68 -8.67 9.17 0.17
N LEU A 69 -8.39 9.25 1.45
CA LEU A 69 -7.44 10.24 1.95
C LEU A 69 -6.03 9.94 1.42
N ILE A 70 -5.63 8.68 1.43
CA ILE A 70 -4.33 8.29 0.89
C ILE A 70 -4.27 8.65 -0.60
N ALA A 71 -5.34 8.38 -1.33
CA ALA A 71 -5.39 8.69 -2.73
C ALA A 71 -5.21 10.19 -2.98
N LEU A 72 -5.87 11.00 -2.18
CA LEU A 72 -5.78 12.45 -2.33
C LEU A 72 -4.42 12.98 -1.95
N GLU A 73 -3.86 12.48 -0.86
CA GLU A 73 -2.59 13.01 -0.36
C GLU A 73 -1.41 12.61 -1.22
N PHE A 74 -1.44 11.41 -1.76
CA PHE A 74 -0.27 10.87 -2.43
C PHE A 74 -0.45 10.61 -3.92
N GLY A 75 -1.66 10.82 -4.42
CA GLY A 75 -1.89 10.70 -5.86
C GLY A 75 -2.08 9.29 -6.36
N TYR A 76 -2.71 8.45 -5.57
CA TYR A 76 -2.98 7.08 -5.96
C TYR A 76 -4.48 6.87 -6.17
N ASP A 77 -4.84 5.73 -6.71
CA ASP A 77 -6.22 5.39 -6.94
C ASP A 77 -6.80 4.69 -5.71
N ALA A 78 -7.87 5.23 -5.16
CA ALA A 78 -8.46 4.70 -3.93
C ALA A 78 -8.93 3.27 -4.11
N GLU A 79 -9.44 2.93 -5.28
CA GLU A 79 -9.90 1.58 -5.53
C GLU A 79 -8.75 0.59 -5.50
N TRP A 80 -7.63 0.97 -6.12
CA TRP A 80 -6.46 0.13 -6.08
C TRP A 80 -5.96 -0.06 -4.65
N ILE A 81 -5.97 1.03 -3.86
CA ILE A 81 -5.52 0.95 -2.49
C ILE A 81 -6.37 -0.05 -1.71
N ARG A 82 -7.69 0.01 -1.88
CA ARG A 82 -8.58 -0.84 -1.12
C ARG A 82 -8.62 -2.27 -1.62
N ASN A 83 -8.71 -2.43 -2.92
CA ASN A 83 -8.99 -3.74 -3.49
C ASN A 83 -7.87 -4.36 -4.27
N GLY A 84 -6.87 -3.60 -4.61
CA GLY A 84 -5.72 -4.11 -5.31
C GLY A 84 -5.92 -4.09 -6.80
N GLU A 85 -5.69 -5.23 -7.44
CA GLU A 85 -5.66 -5.30 -8.84
C GLU A 85 -6.82 -4.66 -9.51
N GLN A 86 -6.59 -3.82 -10.48
CA GLN A 86 -7.64 -3.21 -11.21
C GLN A 86 -8.04 -4.11 -12.31
N ALA A 87 -9.29 -4.17 -12.58
CA ALA A 87 -9.75 -4.94 -13.70
C ALA A 87 -9.37 -4.21 -14.94
N GLU A 88 -8.83 -4.84 -15.86
CA GLU A 88 -8.43 -4.14 -17.01
C GLU A 88 -9.30 -4.33 -18.08
#